data_8dde789f15ea1fc9ea0176e438273028
#
_entry.id   8dde789f15ea1fc9ea0176e438273028
#
_cell.length_a   1.000
_cell.length_b   1.000
_cell.length_c   1.000
_cell.angle_alpha   90.00
_cell.angle_beta   90.00
_cell.angle_gamma   90.00
#
_symmetry.space_group_name_H-M   'P 1'
#
loop_
_entity.id
_entity.type
_entity.pdbx_description
1 polymer ?
#
loop_
_entity_poly.entity_id
_entity_poly.type
_entity_poly.pdbx_seq_one_letter_code
_entity_poly.pdbx_strand_id
1 'polypeptide(L)'
;CAPDGTVEDSRRVCAAEQLGRLAAAGVPGADPRQWHGVEPLSTDEPLWSGGEHTVTLSPSTLQTLSDCPLRWLAERHGGTGVRALNSTLGSVVHALVAESSTSEGHLVAQLEEVWAALPFDSPWYAANELERHRAMLSAFVAWRAATRHELTEVGTEVALDGVLVAPADGLPGVRVRGRIDRLERDAQGRLVVVDVKTAKSPVTKDDAQQHAQLGLYQLAVSAGLLDGVNQPGVDQPGGDQPGGGRLVYVGKAVAAGGATEREQSVLGPEDMVQWSQTVRGAAAATAGPTFAARVNDGCSHCPIRPTCPAHTAPSGTAEPS
;
A
#
# COMPACT_ATOMS: atom_id res chain seq x y z
N CYS A 1 33.75 17.25 37.09
CA CYS A 1 33.23 15.89 36.95
C CYS A 1 32.75 15.44 38.32
N ALA A 2 31.44 15.18 38.46
CA ALA A 2 30.89 14.63 39.69
C ALA A 2 31.30 13.15 39.85
N PRO A 3 31.64 12.67 41.05
CA PRO A 3 32.24 11.35 41.23
C PRO A 3 31.26 10.16 41.18
N ASP A 4 30.01 10.35 40.88
CA ASP A 4 28.99 9.31 40.94
C ASP A 4 28.41 8.85 39.56
N GLY A 5 29.03 9.25 38.47
CA GLY A 5 28.64 8.80 37.13
C GLY A 5 29.26 7.45 36.78
N THR A 6 28.46 6.58 36.13
CA THR A 6 28.98 5.34 35.54
C THR A 6 30.01 5.66 34.45
N VAL A 7 30.88 4.69 34.09
CA VAL A 7 31.83 4.83 32.96
C VAL A 7 31.09 5.23 31.66
N GLU A 8 29.85 4.76 31.50
CA GLU A 8 28.97 5.07 30.40
C GLU A 8 28.55 6.55 30.38
N ASP A 9 28.20 7.12 31.54
CA ASP A 9 27.82 8.54 31.64
C ASP A 9 29.02 9.44 31.35
N SER A 10 30.22 9.07 31.78
CA SER A 10 31.45 9.81 31.46
C SER A 10 31.73 9.79 29.95
N ARG A 11 31.54 8.67 29.29
CA ARG A 11 31.66 8.56 27.81
C ARG A 11 30.67 9.42 27.08
N ARG A 12 29.40 9.43 27.52
CA ARG A 12 28.33 10.28 26.93
C ARG A 12 28.64 11.77 27.07
N VAL A 13 29.13 12.20 28.24
CA VAL A 13 29.53 13.60 28.44
C VAL A 13 30.70 13.97 27.52
N CYS A 14 31.73 13.14 27.43
CA CYS A 14 32.88 13.38 26.53
C CYS A 14 32.41 13.41 25.05
N ALA A 15 31.53 12.52 24.66
CA ALA A 15 30.98 12.50 23.29
C ALA A 15 30.16 13.75 22.99
N ALA A 16 29.32 14.23 23.93
CA ALA A 16 28.57 15.47 23.79
C ALA A 16 29.45 16.70 23.68
N GLU A 17 30.52 16.79 24.49
CA GLU A 17 31.53 17.88 24.40
C GLU A 17 32.23 17.88 23.04
N GLN A 18 32.62 16.71 22.54
CA GLN A 18 33.28 16.58 21.24
C GLN A 18 32.32 16.98 20.12
N LEU A 19 31.06 16.53 20.18
CA LEU A 19 30.04 16.91 19.23
C LEU A 19 29.77 18.42 19.22
N GLY A 20 29.72 19.05 20.40
CA GLY A 20 29.60 20.51 20.51
C GLY A 20 30.76 21.26 19.87
N ARG A 21 31.99 20.76 19.99
CA ARG A 21 33.19 21.34 19.32
C ARG A 21 33.10 21.22 17.79
N LEU A 22 32.65 20.06 17.31
CA LEU A 22 32.45 19.82 15.86
C LEU A 22 31.34 20.70 15.31
N ALA A 23 30.23 20.86 16.04
CA ALA A 23 29.13 21.76 15.66
C ALA A 23 29.61 23.22 15.60
N ALA A 24 30.37 23.68 16.59
CA ALA A 24 30.95 25.01 16.61
C ALA A 24 31.94 25.26 15.45
N ALA A 25 32.63 24.20 15.01
CA ALA A 25 33.51 24.23 13.83
C ALA A 25 32.76 24.12 12.50
N GLY A 26 31.40 24.06 12.49
CA GLY A 26 30.58 23.99 11.29
C GLY A 26 30.64 22.64 10.57
N VAL A 27 31.01 21.56 11.25
CA VAL A 27 31.02 20.22 10.63
C VAL A 27 29.58 19.80 10.31
N PRO A 28 29.24 19.46 9.05
CA PRO A 28 27.92 19.03 8.68
C PRO A 28 27.43 17.82 9.51
N GLY A 29 26.21 17.90 10.00
CA GLY A 29 25.59 16.82 10.82
C GLY A 29 26.06 16.77 12.28
N ALA A 30 26.97 17.65 12.72
CA ALA A 30 27.41 17.70 14.11
C ALA A 30 26.48 18.53 15.02
N ASP A 31 25.69 19.44 14.45
CA ASP A 31 24.75 20.28 15.22
C ASP A 31 23.45 19.50 15.49
N PRO A 32 23.14 19.20 16.78
CA PRO A 32 21.90 18.49 17.15
C PRO A 32 20.64 19.18 16.66
N ARG A 33 20.64 20.50 16.47
CA ARG A 33 19.49 21.26 15.94
C ARG A 33 19.18 20.94 14.49
N GLN A 34 20.09 20.27 13.79
CA GLN A 34 19.89 19.80 12.40
C GLN A 34 19.51 18.33 12.35
N TRP A 35 19.38 17.65 13.50
CA TRP A 35 19.02 16.25 13.56
C TRP A 35 17.50 16.08 13.50
N HIS A 36 17.06 15.22 12.61
CA HIS A 36 15.65 14.86 12.52
C HIS A 36 15.26 13.88 13.64
N GLY A 37 14.10 14.09 14.23
CA GLY A 37 13.53 13.18 15.23
C GLY A 37 14.10 13.25 16.64
N VAL A 38 14.93 14.27 16.96
CA VAL A 38 15.43 14.53 18.31
C VAL A 38 14.70 15.68 19.01
N GLU A 39 13.94 16.47 18.28
CA GLU A 39 13.10 17.51 18.86
C GLU A 39 11.96 16.87 19.67
N PRO A 40 11.58 17.46 20.81
CA PRO A 40 10.40 17.01 21.54
C PRO A 40 9.16 17.11 20.65
N LEU A 41 8.17 16.27 20.92
CA LEU A 41 6.90 16.37 20.23
C LEU A 41 6.32 17.78 20.39
N SER A 42 5.84 18.37 19.30
CA SER A 42 5.18 19.70 19.34
C SER A 42 3.86 19.66 20.11
N THR A 43 3.23 18.50 20.19
CA THR A 43 2.02 18.23 20.94
C THR A 43 1.91 16.74 21.26
N ASP A 44 1.34 16.44 22.42
CA ASP A 44 0.94 15.07 22.81
C ASP A 44 -0.54 14.80 22.47
N GLU A 45 -1.22 15.77 21.86
CA GLU A 45 -2.61 15.61 21.46
C GLU A 45 -2.71 14.68 20.24
N PRO A 46 -3.70 13.77 20.22
CA PRO A 46 -3.96 12.94 19.06
C PRO A 46 -4.49 13.78 17.89
N LEU A 47 -4.28 13.32 16.65
CA LEU A 47 -4.82 13.96 15.44
C LEU A 47 -6.35 14.03 15.44
N TRP A 48 -7.00 13.09 16.12
CA TRP A 48 -8.43 13.07 16.37
C TRP A 48 -8.71 12.30 17.67
N SER A 49 -9.85 12.59 18.30
CA SER A 49 -10.29 11.94 19.53
C SER A 49 -11.81 11.75 19.53
N GLY A 50 -12.30 10.89 20.41
CA GLY A 50 -13.72 10.59 20.57
C GLY A 50 -14.19 9.34 19.83
N GLY A 51 -15.07 8.58 20.48
CA GLY A 51 -15.60 7.30 19.99
C GLY A 51 -16.58 7.42 18.81
N GLU A 52 -17.06 8.63 18.51
CA GLU A 52 -17.96 8.89 17.37
C GLU A 52 -17.20 9.24 16.09
N HIS A 53 -15.86 9.31 16.14
CA HIS A 53 -15.05 9.63 14.97
C HIS A 53 -15.11 8.51 13.93
N THR A 54 -15.18 8.87 12.64
CA THR A 54 -15.13 7.91 11.53
C THR A 54 -13.91 8.20 10.65
N VAL A 55 -13.03 7.21 10.54
CA VAL A 55 -11.82 7.29 9.72
C VAL A 55 -12.12 6.78 8.33
N THR A 56 -11.75 7.54 7.31
CA THR A 56 -11.83 7.06 5.92
C THR A 56 -10.53 6.39 5.52
N LEU A 57 -10.61 5.12 5.15
CA LEU A 57 -9.50 4.31 4.67
C LEU A 57 -9.73 3.89 3.21
N SER A 58 -8.66 3.94 2.41
CA SER A 58 -8.63 3.22 1.13
C SER A 58 -7.96 1.85 1.33
N PRO A 59 -8.20 0.88 0.44
CA PRO A 59 -7.54 -0.42 0.54
C PRO A 59 -6.01 -0.34 0.53
N SER A 60 -5.42 0.54 -0.29
CA SER A 60 -3.98 0.80 -0.28
C SER A 60 -3.50 1.48 1.01
N THR A 61 -4.30 2.39 1.58
CA THR A 61 -4.01 3.02 2.87
C THR A 61 -3.98 1.99 4.01
N LEU A 62 -4.91 1.03 4.02
CA LEU A 62 -4.90 -0.05 5.01
C LEU A 62 -3.63 -0.88 4.89
N GLN A 63 -3.19 -1.21 3.67
CA GLN A 63 -1.93 -1.94 3.48
C GLN A 63 -0.74 -1.15 4.03
N THR A 64 -0.64 0.15 3.70
CA THR A 64 0.44 1.00 4.21
C THR A 64 0.43 1.10 5.75
N LEU A 65 -0.74 1.23 6.37
CA LEU A 65 -0.89 1.25 7.84
C LEU A 65 -0.49 -0.08 8.48
N SER A 66 -0.85 -1.19 7.86
CA SER A 66 -0.48 -2.53 8.32
C SER A 66 1.03 -2.73 8.24
N ASP A 67 1.65 -2.31 7.14
CA ASP A 67 3.09 -2.42 6.92
C ASP A 67 3.89 -1.49 7.84
N CYS A 68 3.52 -0.20 7.93
CA CYS A 68 4.23 0.79 8.73
C CYS A 68 3.38 2.06 8.99
N PRO A 69 2.83 2.26 10.20
CA PRO A 69 2.08 3.46 10.56
C PRO A 69 2.86 4.77 10.36
N LEU A 70 4.17 4.78 10.65
CA LEU A 70 5.01 5.96 10.44
C LEU A 70 5.12 6.33 8.95
N ARG A 71 5.24 5.34 8.07
CA ARG A 71 5.23 5.57 6.62
C ARG A 71 3.89 6.16 6.17
N TRP A 72 2.79 5.63 6.66
CA TRP A 72 1.46 6.17 6.38
C TRP A 72 1.34 7.64 6.78
N LEU A 73 1.82 8.01 8.00
CA LEU A 73 1.82 9.39 8.47
C LEU A 73 2.60 10.30 7.51
N ALA A 74 3.81 9.90 7.14
CA ALA A 74 4.65 10.68 6.23
C ALA A 74 4.00 10.85 4.85
N GLU A 75 3.48 9.78 4.25
CA GLU A 75 2.80 9.84 2.95
C GLU A 75 1.54 10.72 3.01
N ARG A 76 0.81 10.69 4.10
CA ARG A 76 -0.42 11.47 4.30
C ARG A 76 -0.18 12.96 4.51
N HIS A 77 0.93 13.33 5.17
CA HIS A 77 1.20 14.69 5.63
C HIS A 77 2.39 15.36 4.93
N GLY A 78 2.69 14.93 3.72
CA GLY A 78 3.65 15.60 2.83
C GLY A 78 5.13 15.24 3.06
N GLY A 79 5.40 14.16 3.81
CA GLY A 79 6.76 13.61 3.98
C GLY A 79 7.28 12.85 2.76
N THR A 80 6.62 12.95 1.61
CA THR A 80 7.05 12.35 0.36
C THR A 80 7.36 13.44 -0.67
N GLY A 81 8.41 13.21 -1.46
CA GLY A 81 8.77 14.10 -2.57
C GLY A 81 7.76 14.10 -3.72
N VAL A 82 8.11 14.81 -4.78
CA VAL A 82 7.34 14.83 -6.03
C VAL A 82 7.13 13.39 -6.53
N ARG A 83 5.92 13.10 -7.01
CA ARG A 83 5.57 11.79 -7.54
C ARG A 83 6.58 11.35 -8.61
N ALA A 84 7.28 10.25 -8.37
CA ALA A 84 8.28 9.75 -9.31
C ALA A 84 7.63 9.33 -10.63
N LEU A 85 8.34 9.51 -11.75
CA LEU A 85 7.89 9.11 -13.09
C LEU A 85 7.39 7.65 -13.10
N ASN A 86 8.06 6.75 -12.39
CA ASN A 86 7.63 5.35 -12.25
C ASN A 86 6.20 5.18 -11.72
N SER A 87 5.76 6.03 -10.80
CA SER A 87 4.38 6.00 -10.30
C SER A 87 3.38 6.45 -11.38
N THR A 88 3.76 7.42 -12.22
CA THR A 88 2.96 7.87 -13.36
C THR A 88 2.85 6.75 -14.40
N LEU A 89 3.97 6.09 -14.73
CA LEU A 89 4.00 4.97 -15.67
C LEU A 89 3.11 3.81 -15.20
N GLY A 90 3.14 3.48 -13.90
CA GLY A 90 2.22 2.49 -13.31
C GLY A 90 0.76 2.88 -13.50
N SER A 91 0.41 4.14 -13.28
CA SER A 91 -0.96 4.64 -13.49
C SER A 91 -1.43 4.54 -14.94
N VAL A 92 -0.53 4.72 -15.92
CA VAL A 92 -0.83 4.54 -17.35
C VAL A 92 -1.22 3.07 -17.63
N VAL A 93 -0.46 2.11 -17.09
CA VAL A 93 -0.82 0.68 -17.26
C VAL A 93 -2.21 0.41 -16.66
N HIS A 94 -2.49 0.87 -15.44
CA HIS A 94 -3.82 0.68 -14.83
C HIS A 94 -4.95 1.27 -15.69
N ALA A 95 -4.77 2.48 -16.22
CA ALA A 95 -5.77 3.09 -17.10
C ALA A 95 -6.01 2.26 -18.37
N LEU A 96 -4.94 1.73 -18.98
CA LEU A 96 -5.06 0.94 -20.20
C LEU A 96 -5.70 -0.43 -19.94
N VAL A 97 -5.34 -1.13 -18.86
CA VAL A 97 -5.92 -2.44 -18.55
C VAL A 97 -7.36 -2.35 -18.05
N ALA A 98 -7.84 -1.16 -17.68
CA ALA A 98 -9.23 -0.89 -17.37
C ALA A 98 -10.13 -0.94 -18.60
N GLU A 99 -9.60 -0.81 -19.80
CA GLU A 99 -10.38 -0.93 -21.04
C GLU A 99 -10.74 -2.39 -21.35
N SER A 100 -11.98 -2.75 -21.08
CA SER A 100 -12.45 -4.12 -20.93
C SER A 100 -12.38 -5.02 -22.16
N SER A 101 -12.54 -4.48 -23.36
CA SER A 101 -12.73 -5.30 -24.58
C SER A 101 -11.64 -5.09 -25.64
N THR A 102 -10.53 -4.46 -25.28
CA THR A 102 -9.55 -3.96 -26.23
C THR A 102 -8.53 -5.03 -26.61
N SER A 103 -8.14 -5.07 -27.89
CA SER A 103 -7.07 -5.95 -28.37
C SER A 103 -5.71 -5.45 -27.89
N GLU A 104 -4.72 -6.36 -27.78
CA GLU A 104 -3.35 -6.01 -27.42
C GLU A 104 -2.79 -4.90 -28.30
N GLY A 105 -3.00 -4.98 -29.62
CA GLY A 105 -2.53 -3.97 -30.56
C GLY A 105 -3.10 -2.58 -30.30
N HIS A 106 -4.35 -2.48 -29.87
CA HIS A 106 -4.96 -1.19 -29.51
C HIS A 106 -4.37 -0.63 -28.22
N LEU A 107 -4.22 -1.47 -27.18
CA LEU A 107 -3.58 -1.06 -25.92
C LEU A 107 -2.15 -0.56 -26.12
N VAL A 108 -1.38 -1.24 -26.99
CA VAL A 108 -0.03 -0.82 -27.33
C VAL A 108 -0.03 0.53 -28.07
N ALA A 109 -0.94 0.72 -29.02
CA ALA A 109 -1.05 2.00 -29.74
C ALA A 109 -1.39 3.17 -28.80
N GLN A 110 -2.33 2.98 -27.88
CA GLN A 110 -2.66 3.98 -26.86
C GLN A 110 -1.48 4.24 -25.91
N LEU A 111 -0.74 3.20 -25.50
CA LEU A 111 0.48 3.35 -24.71
C LEU A 111 1.48 4.25 -25.45
N GLU A 112 1.74 4.00 -26.73
CA GLU A 112 2.69 4.76 -27.54
C GLU A 112 2.28 6.23 -27.71
N GLU A 113 0.99 6.50 -27.84
CA GLU A 113 0.47 7.86 -27.91
C GLU A 113 0.74 8.62 -26.60
N VAL A 114 0.39 8.04 -25.45
CA VAL A 114 0.67 8.64 -24.13
C VAL A 114 2.18 8.79 -23.91
N TRP A 115 2.98 7.79 -24.36
CA TRP A 115 4.43 7.77 -24.15
C TRP A 115 5.15 8.93 -24.80
N ALA A 116 4.69 9.34 -25.98
CA ALA A 116 5.27 10.47 -26.71
C ALA A 116 5.14 11.81 -25.97
N ALA A 117 4.19 11.92 -25.02
CA ALA A 117 3.95 13.13 -24.23
C ALA A 117 4.65 13.11 -22.85
N LEU A 118 5.27 11.99 -22.45
CA LEU A 118 5.91 11.89 -21.14
C LEU A 118 7.31 12.52 -21.10
N PRO A 119 7.66 13.24 -20.02
CA PRO A 119 8.95 13.93 -19.89
C PRO A 119 10.06 12.94 -19.44
N PHE A 120 10.63 12.22 -20.37
CA PHE A 120 11.77 11.35 -20.09
C PHE A 120 13.09 12.11 -20.18
N ASP A 121 13.95 11.94 -19.18
CA ASP A 121 15.28 12.56 -19.15
C ASP A 121 16.25 11.95 -20.17
N SER A 122 15.98 10.75 -20.66
CA SER A 122 16.86 10.01 -21.57
C SER A 122 16.07 9.20 -22.59
N PRO A 123 16.39 9.33 -23.91
CA PRO A 123 15.76 8.51 -24.95
C PRO A 123 15.97 7.01 -24.76
N TRP A 124 17.14 6.61 -24.26
CA TRP A 124 17.44 5.19 -23.97
C TRP A 124 16.55 4.65 -22.85
N TYR A 125 16.38 5.42 -21.77
CA TYR A 125 15.50 5.06 -20.67
C TYR A 125 14.04 4.96 -21.15
N ALA A 126 13.58 5.94 -21.92
CA ALA A 126 12.24 5.93 -22.50
C ALA A 126 11.99 4.68 -23.35
N ALA A 127 12.95 4.28 -24.21
CA ALA A 127 12.81 3.10 -25.06
C ALA A 127 12.75 1.80 -24.24
N ASN A 128 13.62 1.64 -23.23
CA ASN A 128 13.60 0.45 -22.37
C ASN A 128 12.31 0.33 -21.55
N GLU A 129 11.84 1.44 -20.98
CA GLU A 129 10.60 1.43 -20.22
C GLU A 129 9.38 1.20 -21.12
N LEU A 130 9.38 1.70 -22.37
CA LEU A 130 8.32 1.41 -23.34
C LEU A 130 8.21 -0.09 -23.61
N GLU A 131 9.31 -0.75 -23.93
CA GLU A 131 9.32 -2.20 -24.15
C GLU A 131 8.84 -2.98 -22.92
N ARG A 132 9.24 -2.53 -21.72
CA ARG A 132 8.79 -3.13 -20.50
C ARG A 132 7.27 -2.98 -20.31
N HIS A 133 6.70 -1.81 -20.63
CA HIS A 133 5.27 -1.56 -20.47
C HIS A 133 4.45 -2.26 -21.56
N ARG A 134 4.96 -2.41 -22.78
CA ARG A 134 4.38 -3.28 -23.81
C ARG A 134 4.29 -4.73 -23.32
N ALA A 135 5.38 -5.25 -22.74
CA ALA A 135 5.40 -6.59 -22.16
C ALA A 135 4.40 -6.76 -21.00
N MET A 136 4.16 -5.71 -20.19
CA MET A 136 3.13 -5.73 -19.14
C MET A 136 1.72 -5.83 -19.73
N LEU A 137 1.41 -5.09 -20.80
CA LEU A 137 0.12 -5.16 -21.48
C LEU A 137 -0.08 -6.55 -22.13
N SER A 138 0.94 -7.09 -22.79
CA SER A 138 0.90 -8.45 -23.33
C SER A 138 0.66 -9.50 -22.25
N ALA A 139 1.36 -9.40 -21.11
CA ALA A 139 1.16 -10.30 -19.96
C ALA A 139 -0.26 -10.21 -19.38
N PHE A 140 -0.83 -9.02 -19.31
CA PHE A 140 -2.21 -8.83 -18.87
C PHE A 140 -3.21 -9.46 -19.84
N VAL A 141 -3.06 -9.21 -21.16
CA VAL A 141 -3.95 -9.77 -22.18
C VAL A 141 -3.91 -11.30 -22.18
N ALA A 142 -2.71 -11.88 -22.06
CA ALA A 142 -2.54 -13.32 -21.95
C ALA A 142 -3.18 -13.89 -20.69
N TRP A 143 -3.01 -13.24 -19.53
CA TRP A 143 -3.67 -13.61 -18.28
C TRP A 143 -5.19 -13.56 -18.43
N ARG A 144 -5.73 -12.44 -18.95
CA ARG A 144 -7.15 -12.28 -19.20
C ARG A 144 -7.72 -13.39 -20.11
N ALA A 145 -7.02 -13.73 -21.19
CA ALA A 145 -7.43 -14.80 -22.09
C ALA A 145 -7.42 -16.17 -21.40
N ALA A 146 -6.40 -16.45 -20.59
CA ALA A 146 -6.25 -17.71 -19.87
C ALA A 146 -7.33 -17.94 -18.81
N THR A 147 -7.83 -16.86 -18.18
CA THR A 147 -8.81 -16.94 -17.08
C THR A 147 -10.28 -16.88 -17.54
N ARG A 148 -10.59 -16.66 -18.83
CA ARG A 148 -11.98 -16.56 -19.32
C ARG A 148 -12.81 -17.84 -19.20
N HIS A 149 -12.21 -18.96 -18.97
CA HIS A 149 -12.92 -20.23 -18.71
C HIS A 149 -13.45 -20.34 -17.28
N GLU A 150 -12.92 -19.57 -16.34
CA GLU A 150 -13.28 -19.60 -14.91
C GLU A 150 -13.85 -18.26 -14.40
N LEU A 151 -13.49 -17.15 -15.05
CA LEU A 151 -13.85 -15.80 -14.64
C LEU A 151 -14.59 -15.04 -15.74
N THR A 152 -15.67 -14.36 -15.36
CA THR A 152 -16.42 -13.45 -16.23
C THR A 152 -16.30 -12.04 -15.71
N GLU A 153 -15.95 -11.08 -16.55
CA GLU A 153 -15.84 -9.67 -16.19
C GLU A 153 -17.20 -9.09 -15.76
N VAL A 154 -17.19 -8.45 -14.59
CA VAL A 154 -18.32 -7.67 -14.07
C VAL A 154 -18.12 -6.19 -14.33
N GLY A 155 -16.89 -5.70 -14.12
CA GLY A 155 -16.54 -4.31 -14.38
C GLY A 155 -15.08 -4.02 -14.07
N THR A 156 -14.64 -2.85 -14.50
CA THR A 156 -13.30 -2.29 -14.27
C THR A 156 -13.43 -0.97 -13.55
N GLU A 157 -12.39 -0.58 -12.79
CA GLU A 157 -12.38 0.67 -12.03
C GLU A 157 -13.65 0.84 -11.16
N VAL A 158 -14.12 -0.28 -10.58
CA VAL A 158 -15.37 -0.30 -9.79
C VAL A 158 -15.18 0.50 -8.51
N ALA A 159 -15.96 1.57 -8.36
CA ALA A 159 -15.90 2.40 -7.18
C ALA A 159 -16.52 1.68 -5.97
N LEU A 160 -15.92 1.92 -4.81
CA LEU A 160 -16.47 1.50 -3.53
C LEU A 160 -16.49 2.68 -2.58
N ASP A 161 -17.61 2.88 -1.88
CA ASP A 161 -17.74 3.92 -0.86
C ASP A 161 -18.86 3.55 0.14
N GLY A 162 -18.55 3.53 1.41
CA GLY A 162 -19.53 3.30 2.44
C GLY A 162 -18.94 3.06 3.82
N VAL A 163 -19.80 3.05 4.83
CA VAL A 163 -19.43 2.73 6.21
C VAL A 163 -19.36 1.22 6.36
N LEU A 164 -18.16 0.71 6.53
CA LEU A 164 -17.91 -0.72 6.75
C LEU A 164 -18.15 -1.11 8.22
N VAL A 165 -17.72 -0.24 9.13
CA VAL A 165 -17.83 -0.47 10.58
C VAL A 165 -18.33 0.83 11.22
N ALA A 166 -19.44 0.77 11.95
CA ALA A 166 -19.93 1.91 12.72
C ALA A 166 -19.06 2.17 13.97
N PRO A 167 -18.97 3.43 14.46
CA PRO A 167 -18.34 3.70 15.74
C PRO A 167 -19.02 2.89 16.86
N ALA A 168 -18.22 2.27 17.72
CA ALA A 168 -18.74 1.51 18.87
C ALA A 168 -17.64 1.30 19.91
N ASP A 169 -18.03 1.16 21.18
CA ASP A 169 -17.15 0.80 22.31
C ASP A 169 -15.92 1.71 22.45
N GLY A 170 -16.08 3.01 22.15
CA GLY A 170 -14.99 3.99 22.20
C GLY A 170 -13.99 3.88 21.04
N LEU A 171 -14.21 2.98 20.09
CA LEU A 171 -13.41 2.81 18.89
C LEU A 171 -14.04 3.57 17.70
N PRO A 172 -13.21 4.07 16.77
CA PRO A 172 -13.71 4.80 15.61
C PRO A 172 -14.52 3.91 14.67
N GLY A 173 -15.46 4.54 13.97
CA GLY A 173 -16.04 3.97 12.77
C GLY A 173 -15.05 3.96 11.61
N VAL A 174 -15.31 3.12 10.63
CA VAL A 174 -14.49 3.04 9.42
C VAL A 174 -15.35 3.17 8.19
N ARG A 175 -15.10 4.23 7.42
CA ARG A 175 -15.61 4.39 6.06
C ARG A 175 -14.53 3.89 5.09
N VAL A 176 -14.90 3.03 4.19
CA VAL A 176 -14.01 2.60 3.12
C VAL A 176 -14.33 3.38 1.86
N ARG A 177 -13.30 3.91 1.22
CA ARG A 177 -13.42 4.59 -0.05
C ARG A 177 -12.26 4.23 -0.96
N GLY A 178 -12.56 3.82 -2.19
CA GLY A 178 -11.53 3.41 -3.12
C GLY A 178 -12.07 2.95 -4.46
N ARG A 179 -11.27 2.16 -5.14
CA ARG A 179 -11.60 1.63 -6.45
C ARG A 179 -10.93 0.26 -6.60
N ILE A 180 -11.68 -0.67 -7.17
CA ILE A 180 -11.19 -2.01 -7.53
C ILE A 180 -10.78 -1.95 -8.99
N ASP A 181 -9.54 -2.30 -9.32
CA ASP A 181 -9.04 -2.25 -10.69
C ASP A 181 -9.92 -3.09 -11.63
N ARG A 182 -10.29 -4.30 -11.16
CA ARG A 182 -11.13 -5.20 -11.94
C ARG A 182 -11.94 -6.12 -11.03
N LEU A 183 -13.22 -6.26 -11.33
CA LEU A 183 -14.15 -7.15 -10.66
C LEU A 183 -14.57 -8.24 -11.62
N GLU A 184 -14.40 -9.47 -11.21
CA GLU A 184 -14.75 -10.66 -11.97
C GLU A 184 -15.80 -11.49 -11.23
N ARG A 185 -16.43 -12.41 -11.92
CA ARG A 185 -17.37 -13.38 -11.34
C ARG A 185 -16.87 -14.79 -11.62
N ASP A 186 -16.80 -15.62 -10.59
CA ASP A 186 -16.42 -17.03 -10.73
C ASP A 186 -17.60 -17.90 -11.22
N ALA A 187 -17.32 -19.18 -11.47
CA ALA A 187 -18.33 -20.15 -11.92
C ALA A 187 -19.45 -20.41 -10.88
N GLN A 188 -19.23 -20.04 -9.61
CA GLN A 188 -20.23 -20.12 -8.54
C GLN A 188 -21.05 -18.82 -8.39
N GLY A 189 -20.79 -17.84 -9.23
CA GLY A 189 -21.49 -16.55 -9.22
C GLY A 189 -20.93 -15.54 -8.20
N ARG A 190 -19.83 -15.86 -7.48
CA ARG A 190 -19.23 -15.01 -6.47
C ARG A 190 -18.33 -13.95 -7.10
N LEU A 191 -18.18 -12.82 -6.42
CA LEU A 191 -17.36 -11.69 -6.87
C LEU A 191 -15.88 -11.88 -6.51
N VAL A 192 -15.03 -11.97 -7.50
CA VAL A 192 -13.58 -12.08 -7.35
C VAL A 192 -12.96 -10.71 -7.61
N VAL A 193 -12.24 -10.19 -6.63
CA VAL A 193 -11.53 -8.93 -6.76
C VAL A 193 -10.16 -9.18 -7.41
N VAL A 194 -9.86 -8.43 -8.44
CA VAL A 194 -8.56 -8.49 -9.12
C VAL A 194 -7.87 -7.13 -9.02
N ASP A 195 -6.67 -7.14 -8.47
CA ASP A 195 -5.82 -5.97 -8.31
C ASP A 195 -4.55 -6.16 -9.14
N VAL A 196 -4.31 -5.26 -10.09
CA VAL A 196 -3.21 -5.35 -11.04
C VAL A 196 -1.97 -4.70 -10.45
N LYS A 197 -0.83 -5.38 -10.50
CA LYS A 197 0.45 -4.91 -9.95
C LYS A 197 1.52 -4.79 -11.02
N THR A 198 2.09 -3.61 -11.18
CA THR A 198 3.21 -3.35 -12.10
C THR A 198 4.58 -3.69 -11.49
N ALA A 199 4.62 -4.09 -10.23
CA ALA A 199 5.83 -4.47 -9.52
C ALA A 199 6.49 -5.73 -10.12
N LYS A 200 7.83 -5.78 -10.07
CA LYS A 200 8.63 -6.92 -10.56
C LYS A 200 8.71 -8.08 -9.56
N SER A 201 8.46 -7.81 -8.29
CA SER A 201 8.61 -8.78 -7.20
C SER A 201 7.24 -9.08 -6.60
N PRO A 202 6.62 -10.22 -6.96
CA PRO A 202 5.40 -10.67 -6.34
C PRO A 202 5.62 -10.99 -4.85
N VAL A 203 4.62 -10.73 -4.02
CA VAL A 203 4.61 -11.22 -2.63
C VAL A 203 4.64 -12.75 -2.62
N THR A 204 5.00 -13.34 -1.48
CA THR A 204 4.88 -14.80 -1.32
C THR A 204 3.42 -15.24 -1.37
N LYS A 205 3.17 -16.54 -1.49
CA LYS A 205 1.80 -17.06 -1.44
C LYS A 205 1.17 -16.85 -0.07
N ASP A 206 1.96 -17.00 1.00
CA ASP A 206 1.50 -16.83 2.38
C ASP A 206 1.20 -15.36 2.68
N ASP A 207 2.04 -14.42 2.21
CA ASP A 207 1.77 -12.98 2.35
C ASP A 207 0.51 -12.57 1.58
N ALA A 208 0.23 -13.20 0.44
CA ALA A 208 -1.00 -12.93 -0.30
C ALA A 208 -2.25 -13.32 0.48
N GLN A 209 -2.22 -14.40 1.27
CA GLN A 209 -3.32 -14.78 2.16
C GLN A 209 -3.57 -13.73 3.25
N GLN A 210 -2.54 -13.00 3.66
CA GLN A 210 -2.61 -11.94 4.67
C GLN A 210 -2.62 -10.52 4.07
N HIS A 211 -2.88 -10.39 2.76
CA HIS A 211 -2.81 -9.11 2.08
C HIS A 211 -3.97 -8.20 2.47
N ALA A 212 -3.67 -7.11 3.20
CA ALA A 212 -4.68 -6.24 3.81
C ALA A 212 -5.59 -5.56 2.78
N GLN A 213 -5.06 -5.19 1.62
CA GLN A 213 -5.84 -4.59 0.54
C GLN A 213 -6.91 -5.56 0.02
N LEU A 214 -6.56 -6.83 -0.22
CA LEU A 214 -7.52 -7.85 -0.67
C LEU A 214 -8.54 -8.18 0.41
N GLY A 215 -8.11 -8.29 1.67
CA GLY A 215 -9.01 -8.50 2.80
C GLY A 215 -10.05 -7.41 2.92
N LEU A 216 -9.65 -6.14 2.76
CA LEU A 216 -10.58 -5.01 2.80
C LEU A 216 -11.55 -5.02 1.60
N TYR A 217 -11.09 -5.38 0.42
CA TYR A 217 -11.97 -5.52 -0.74
C TYR A 217 -13.03 -6.61 -0.51
N GLN A 218 -12.65 -7.78 0.00
CA GLN A 218 -13.60 -8.85 0.28
C GLN A 218 -14.62 -8.44 1.37
N LEU A 219 -14.19 -7.70 2.41
CA LEU A 219 -15.12 -7.12 3.39
C LEU A 219 -16.09 -6.13 2.72
N ALA A 220 -15.60 -5.27 1.83
CA ALA A 220 -16.43 -4.29 1.14
C ALA A 220 -17.46 -4.96 0.22
N VAL A 221 -17.07 -6.03 -0.49
CA VAL A 221 -17.98 -6.89 -1.27
C VAL A 221 -19.08 -7.46 -0.38
N SER A 222 -18.68 -8.11 0.73
CA SER A 222 -19.62 -8.71 1.69
C SER A 222 -20.59 -7.71 2.31
N ALA A 223 -20.16 -6.47 2.48
CA ALA A 223 -20.96 -5.37 3.02
C ALA A 223 -21.82 -4.63 1.97
N GLY A 224 -21.75 -5.04 0.69
CA GLY A 224 -22.52 -4.41 -0.39
C GLY A 224 -22.11 -2.97 -0.70
N LEU A 225 -20.81 -2.62 -0.53
CA LEU A 225 -20.30 -1.25 -0.68
C LEU A 225 -19.81 -0.93 -2.10
N LEU A 226 -20.14 -1.74 -3.09
CA LEU A 226 -19.72 -1.55 -4.49
C LEU A 226 -20.76 -0.75 -5.28
N ASP A 227 -20.31 0.32 -5.93
CA ASP A 227 -21.18 1.15 -6.75
C ASP A 227 -21.54 0.44 -8.07
N GLY A 228 -22.83 0.44 -8.41
CA GLY A 228 -23.32 -0.05 -9.71
C GLY A 228 -23.34 -1.57 -9.89
N VAL A 229 -22.90 -2.35 -8.91
CA VAL A 229 -22.88 -3.82 -8.98
C VAL A 229 -24.19 -4.42 -8.48
N ASN A 230 -24.83 -3.79 -7.51
CA ASN A 230 -26.10 -4.19 -6.92
C ASN A 230 -27.26 -3.64 -7.76
N GLN A 231 -27.66 -4.32 -8.83
CA GLN A 231 -28.91 -3.99 -9.51
C GLN A 231 -30.08 -4.63 -8.75
N PRO A 232 -31.04 -3.83 -8.22
CA PRO A 232 -32.23 -4.37 -7.62
C PRO A 232 -33.02 -5.16 -8.70
N GLY A 233 -33.19 -6.46 -8.51
CA GLY A 233 -34.01 -7.30 -9.39
C GLY A 233 -33.28 -8.43 -10.11
N VAL A 234 -31.99 -8.62 -9.92
CA VAL A 234 -31.25 -9.79 -10.40
C VAL A 234 -30.94 -10.68 -9.21
N ASP A 235 -31.89 -11.55 -8.86
CA ASP A 235 -31.66 -12.68 -7.93
C ASP A 235 -30.66 -13.68 -8.57
N GLN A 236 -29.38 -13.36 -8.58
CA GLN A 236 -28.35 -14.34 -8.93
C GLN A 236 -27.92 -15.07 -7.66
N PRO A 237 -27.99 -16.41 -7.64
CA PRO A 237 -27.46 -17.20 -6.53
C PRO A 237 -25.98 -16.84 -6.31
N GLY A 238 -25.65 -16.37 -5.11
CA GLY A 238 -24.29 -15.95 -4.75
C GLY A 238 -23.89 -14.53 -5.18
N GLY A 239 -24.80 -13.68 -5.64
CA GLY A 239 -24.53 -12.40 -6.31
C GLY A 239 -23.57 -11.45 -5.63
N ASP A 240 -23.63 -11.30 -4.32
CA ASP A 240 -22.81 -10.35 -3.55
C ASP A 240 -21.85 -11.04 -2.56
N GLN A 241 -21.62 -12.33 -2.76
CA GLN A 241 -20.65 -13.06 -1.93
C GLN A 241 -19.23 -12.89 -2.48
N PRO A 242 -18.23 -12.66 -1.62
CA PRO A 242 -16.84 -12.64 -2.06
C PRO A 242 -16.41 -14.03 -2.58
N GLY A 243 -15.71 -14.04 -3.69
CA GLY A 243 -15.09 -15.21 -4.32
C GLY A 243 -13.57 -15.26 -4.13
N GLY A 244 -13.03 -14.43 -3.23
CA GLY A 244 -11.60 -14.29 -3.03
C GLY A 244 -11.03 -13.05 -3.70
N GLY A 245 -9.69 -12.93 -3.67
CA GLY A 245 -8.97 -11.84 -4.29
C GLY A 245 -7.71 -12.31 -5.02
N ARG A 246 -7.34 -11.61 -6.08
CA ARG A 246 -6.15 -11.92 -6.90
C ARG A 246 -5.27 -10.69 -7.07
N LEU A 247 -3.97 -10.84 -6.82
CA LEU A 247 -2.93 -9.89 -7.22
C LEU A 247 -2.34 -10.38 -8.52
N VAL A 248 -2.48 -9.60 -9.58
CA VAL A 248 -2.00 -9.95 -10.93
C VAL A 248 -0.78 -9.10 -11.27
N TYR A 249 0.41 -9.71 -11.14
CA TYR A 249 1.69 -9.04 -11.37
C TYR A 249 2.06 -9.05 -12.84
N VAL A 250 1.65 -8.02 -13.57
CA VAL A 250 2.00 -7.84 -14.98
C VAL A 250 3.47 -7.48 -15.18
N GLY A 251 4.12 -6.86 -14.16
CA GLY A 251 5.55 -6.57 -14.15
C GLY A 251 6.45 -7.80 -14.01
N LYS A 252 5.87 -8.99 -13.80
CA LYS A 252 6.57 -10.28 -13.67
C LYS A 252 5.87 -11.32 -14.53
N ALA A 253 6.27 -11.40 -15.79
CA ALA A 253 5.76 -12.44 -16.69
C ALA A 253 6.24 -13.85 -16.26
N VAL A 254 5.41 -14.85 -16.52
CA VAL A 254 5.76 -16.27 -16.38
C VAL A 254 6.35 -16.81 -17.68
N ALA A 255 7.13 -17.91 -17.61
CA ALA A 255 7.82 -18.48 -18.77
C ALA A 255 6.86 -18.93 -19.90
N ALA A 256 5.63 -19.30 -19.57
CA ALA A 256 4.59 -19.68 -20.51
C ALA A 256 3.83 -18.50 -21.13
N GLY A 257 4.23 -17.26 -20.83
CA GLY A 257 3.47 -16.06 -21.14
C GLY A 257 2.38 -15.78 -20.08
N GLY A 258 1.98 -14.52 -19.93
CA GLY A 258 1.01 -14.08 -18.95
C GLY A 258 1.63 -13.54 -17.68
N ALA A 259 0.77 -13.09 -16.75
CA ALA A 259 1.16 -12.47 -15.49
C ALA A 259 1.39 -13.51 -14.39
N THR A 260 2.21 -13.16 -13.39
CA THR A 260 2.31 -13.95 -12.17
C THR A 260 1.11 -13.63 -11.27
N GLU A 261 0.41 -14.65 -10.79
CA GLU A 261 -0.76 -14.50 -9.93
C GLU A 261 -0.46 -14.91 -8.49
N ARG A 262 -1.09 -14.19 -7.55
CA ARG A 262 -1.14 -14.52 -6.12
C ARG A 262 -2.57 -14.37 -5.65
N GLU A 263 -3.06 -15.36 -4.95
CA GLU A 263 -4.46 -15.44 -4.54
C GLU A 263 -4.59 -15.30 -3.03
N GLN A 264 -5.66 -14.64 -2.61
CA GLN A 264 -6.20 -14.70 -1.27
C GLN A 264 -7.51 -15.49 -1.35
N SER A 265 -7.61 -16.53 -0.54
CA SER A 265 -8.80 -17.36 -0.46
C SER A 265 -10.03 -16.56 -0.05
N VAL A 266 -11.20 -17.10 -0.33
CA VAL A 266 -12.46 -16.55 0.16
C VAL A 266 -12.42 -16.48 1.69
N LEU A 267 -12.73 -15.31 2.23
CA LEU A 267 -12.77 -15.12 3.69
C LEU A 267 -13.99 -15.83 4.28
N GLY A 268 -13.74 -16.73 5.23
CA GLY A 268 -14.78 -17.34 6.04
C GLY A 268 -15.34 -16.37 7.10
N PRO A 269 -16.40 -16.76 7.83
CA PRO A 269 -17.00 -15.91 8.86
C PRO A 269 -16.00 -15.46 9.95
N GLU A 270 -15.09 -16.34 10.37
CA GLU A 270 -14.06 -16.03 11.36
C GLU A 270 -13.03 -15.04 10.80
N ASP A 271 -12.60 -15.24 9.55
CA ASP A 271 -11.68 -14.33 8.87
C ASP A 271 -12.30 -12.93 8.71
N MET A 272 -13.60 -12.85 8.37
CA MET A 272 -14.34 -11.58 8.26
C MET A 272 -14.32 -10.80 9.57
N VAL A 273 -14.52 -11.49 10.71
CA VAL A 273 -14.42 -10.87 12.04
C VAL A 273 -13.00 -10.38 12.30
N GLN A 274 -12.00 -11.21 12.05
CA GLN A 274 -10.60 -10.85 12.24
C GLN A 274 -10.18 -9.67 11.37
N TRP A 275 -10.54 -9.66 10.10
CA TRP A 275 -10.27 -8.53 9.20
C TRP A 275 -10.99 -7.25 9.62
N SER A 276 -12.24 -7.35 10.09
CA SER A 276 -12.97 -6.19 10.63
C SER A 276 -12.25 -5.59 11.85
N GLN A 277 -11.69 -6.42 12.73
CA GLN A 277 -10.87 -5.99 13.86
C GLN A 277 -9.56 -5.34 13.39
N THR A 278 -8.89 -5.92 12.40
CA THR A 278 -7.66 -5.38 11.80
C THR A 278 -7.92 -3.99 11.21
N VAL A 279 -8.99 -3.83 10.46
CA VAL A 279 -9.40 -2.55 9.87
C VAL A 279 -9.70 -1.51 10.94
N ARG A 280 -10.42 -1.89 12.01
CA ARG A 280 -10.72 -1.01 13.14
C ARG A 280 -9.45 -0.62 13.90
N GLY A 281 -8.55 -1.57 14.14
CA GLY A 281 -7.25 -1.32 14.77
C GLY A 281 -6.37 -0.38 13.94
N ALA A 282 -6.34 -0.54 12.62
CA ALA A 282 -5.63 0.37 11.72
C ALA A 282 -6.23 1.78 11.76
N ALA A 283 -7.56 1.90 11.77
CA ALA A 283 -8.23 3.19 11.92
C ALA A 283 -7.88 3.85 13.27
N ALA A 284 -7.92 3.11 14.37
CA ALA A 284 -7.53 3.62 15.69
C ALA A 284 -6.07 4.10 15.72
N ALA A 285 -5.16 3.40 15.03
CA ALA A 285 -3.75 3.77 14.94
C ALA A 285 -3.52 5.11 14.21
N THR A 286 -4.49 5.61 13.44
CA THR A 286 -4.38 6.94 12.81
C THR A 286 -4.57 8.11 13.76
N ALA A 287 -5.01 7.85 15.00
CA ALA A 287 -5.18 8.92 15.99
C ALA A 287 -3.85 9.55 16.41
N GLY A 288 -2.77 8.77 16.49
CA GLY A 288 -1.52 9.26 17.08
C GLY A 288 -1.63 9.41 18.61
N PRO A 289 -0.79 10.26 19.23
CA PRO A 289 0.28 11.08 18.63
C PRO A 289 1.53 10.29 18.23
N THR A 290 1.62 9.01 18.62
CA THR A 290 2.78 8.17 18.35
C THR A 290 2.50 7.21 17.20
N PHE A 291 3.40 7.16 16.21
CA PHE A 291 3.31 6.28 15.05
C PHE A 291 4.49 5.33 14.99
N ALA A 292 4.22 4.03 15.09
CA ALA A 292 5.26 3.02 15.12
C ALA A 292 5.95 2.88 13.76
N ALA A 293 7.30 2.87 13.77
CA ALA A 293 8.09 2.41 12.64
C ALA A 293 8.17 0.88 12.65
N ARG A 294 7.84 0.23 11.53
CA ARG A 294 7.93 -1.22 11.37
C ARG A 294 8.82 -1.57 10.20
N VAL A 295 9.81 -2.43 10.43
CA VAL A 295 10.68 -2.95 9.37
C VAL A 295 9.91 -3.96 8.54
N ASN A 296 9.93 -3.78 7.21
CA ASN A 296 9.28 -4.65 6.24
C ASN A 296 10.04 -4.60 4.90
N ASP A 297 9.67 -5.43 3.94
CA ASP A 297 10.33 -5.52 2.63
C ASP A 297 10.27 -4.22 1.82
N GLY A 298 9.24 -3.39 2.04
CA GLY A 298 9.09 -2.07 1.41
C GLY A 298 10.08 -1.02 1.91
N CYS A 299 10.84 -1.28 2.99
CA CYS A 299 11.80 -0.33 3.55
C CYS A 299 12.93 0.04 2.59
N SER A 300 13.29 -0.85 1.65
CA SER A 300 14.34 -0.59 0.65
C SER A 300 13.98 0.59 -0.28
N HIS A 301 12.70 0.84 -0.49
CA HIS A 301 12.16 1.88 -1.37
C HIS A 301 11.37 2.95 -0.59
N CYS A 302 11.44 2.94 0.74
CA CYS A 302 10.71 3.87 1.59
C CYS A 302 11.30 5.29 1.49
N PRO A 303 10.51 6.31 1.15
CA PRO A 303 11.01 7.69 0.97
C PRO A 303 11.55 8.29 2.27
N ILE A 304 11.06 7.85 3.43
CA ILE A 304 11.52 8.35 4.74
C ILE A 304 12.61 7.48 5.38
N ARG A 305 13.11 6.47 4.66
CA ARG A 305 14.15 5.57 5.20
C ARG A 305 15.38 6.29 5.78
N PRO A 306 15.90 7.38 5.15
CA PRO A 306 17.06 8.09 5.68
C PRO A 306 16.88 8.68 7.09
N THR A 307 15.64 8.98 7.47
CA THR A 307 15.28 9.57 8.76
C THR A 307 14.47 8.61 9.65
N CYS A 308 14.30 7.37 9.21
CA CYS A 308 13.47 6.39 9.92
C CYS A 308 14.16 5.89 11.17
N PRO A 309 13.55 5.99 12.37
CA PRO A 309 14.16 5.55 13.63
C PRO A 309 14.49 4.05 13.65
N ALA A 310 13.76 3.22 12.88
CA ALA A 310 14.05 1.79 12.78
C ALA A 310 15.33 1.47 11.98
N HIS A 311 15.89 2.45 11.23
CA HIS A 311 17.10 2.28 10.42
C HIS A 311 18.23 3.21 10.83
N THR A 312 17.96 4.25 11.63
CA THR A 312 18.95 5.22 12.10
C THR A 312 19.44 4.93 13.53
N ALA A 313 18.84 3.96 14.23
CA ALA A 313 19.34 3.54 15.52
C ALA A 313 20.78 2.99 15.35
N PRO A 314 21.77 3.46 16.13
CA PRO A 314 23.09 2.89 16.08
C PRO A 314 22.99 1.40 16.41
N SER A 315 23.60 0.57 15.56
CA SER A 315 23.79 -0.86 15.77
C SER A 315 24.67 -1.07 17.01
N GLY A 316 24.09 -1.09 18.21
CA GLY A 316 24.85 -1.13 19.44
C GLY A 316 24.04 -1.21 20.73
N THR A 317 22.96 -2.02 20.73
CA THR A 317 22.46 -2.63 21.96
C THR A 317 22.20 -4.10 21.68
N ALA A 318 23.27 -4.89 21.77
CA ALA A 318 23.10 -6.31 22.07
C ALA A 318 22.32 -6.40 23.39
N GLU A 319 21.19 -7.05 23.39
CA GLU A 319 20.48 -7.41 24.61
C GLU A 319 21.45 -8.22 25.50
N PRO A 320 21.52 -7.93 26.81
CA PRO A 320 22.19 -8.84 27.73
C PRO A 320 21.34 -10.11 27.84
N SER A 321 21.98 -11.24 27.56
CA SER A 321 21.53 -12.59 27.79
C SER A 321 21.09 -12.86 29.23
#